data_1269c57ecbb33bd501311081253a10d8
#
_entry.id   1269c57ecbb33bd501311081253a10d8
#
_cell.length_a   1.000
_cell.length_b   1.000
_cell.length_c   1.000
_cell.angle_alpha   90.00
_cell.angle_beta   90.00
_cell.angle_gamma   90.00
#
_symmetry.space_group_name_H-M   'P 1'
#
loop_
_entity.id
_entity.type
_entity.pdbx_description
1 polymer ?
#
loop_
_entity_poly.entity_id
_entity_poly.type
_entity_poly.pdbx_seq_one_letter_code
_entity_poly.pdbx_strand_id
1 'polypeptide(L)'
;MLTITQALVDQIVAHARTDHPDEACGVVAGPAGSDRPERFIPMLNAAMSPTFYEFDSGDLLKLYREMDDRDEEPVVVYHSHTATEAYPSRTDISYANEPGAHYVLVSTADTDGLGDFQFRSYRIVEGEVTEEEVRIVESY
;
A
#
# COMPACT_ATOMS: atom_id res chain seq x y z
N MET A 1 -4.41 -13.89 3.37
CA MET A 1 -3.44 -14.01 2.26
C MET A 1 -3.76 -12.99 1.18
N LEU A 2 -2.75 -12.27 0.72
CA LEU A 2 -2.87 -11.40 -0.44
C LEU A 2 -2.35 -12.12 -1.68
N THR A 3 -3.18 -12.22 -2.71
CA THR A 3 -2.75 -12.67 -4.05
C THR A 3 -2.65 -11.45 -4.96
N ILE A 4 -1.49 -11.20 -5.52
CA ILE A 4 -1.19 -9.99 -6.29
C ILE A 4 -0.29 -10.34 -7.49
N THR A 5 -0.49 -9.64 -8.60
CA THR A 5 0.35 -9.89 -9.79
C THR A 5 1.75 -9.29 -9.62
N GLN A 6 2.73 -9.91 -10.27
CA GLN A 6 4.10 -9.38 -10.29
C GLN A 6 4.14 -7.96 -10.86
N ALA A 7 3.33 -7.67 -11.89
CA ALA A 7 3.27 -6.34 -12.48
C ALA A 7 2.87 -5.27 -11.45
N LEU A 8 1.89 -5.56 -10.60
CA LEU A 8 1.46 -4.62 -9.54
C LEU A 8 2.54 -4.46 -8.47
N VAL A 9 3.19 -5.55 -8.07
CA VAL A 9 4.32 -5.47 -7.13
C VAL A 9 5.41 -4.58 -7.69
N ASP A 10 5.76 -4.74 -8.96
CA ASP A 10 6.79 -3.92 -9.62
C ASP A 10 6.40 -2.44 -9.66
N GLN A 11 5.13 -2.12 -9.89
CA GLN A 11 4.64 -0.75 -9.88
C GLN A 11 4.72 -0.12 -8.49
N ILE A 12 4.33 -0.86 -7.45
CA ILE A 12 4.41 -0.39 -6.06
C ILE A 12 5.87 -0.13 -5.67
N VAL A 13 6.76 -1.07 -5.97
CA VAL A 13 8.19 -0.95 -5.66
C VAL A 13 8.81 0.23 -6.42
N ALA A 14 8.47 0.41 -7.69
CA ALA A 14 8.97 1.54 -8.49
C ALA A 14 8.53 2.88 -7.91
N HIS A 15 7.28 2.98 -7.46
CA HIS A 15 6.77 4.19 -6.80
C HIS A 15 7.53 4.49 -5.50
N ALA A 16 7.75 3.46 -4.67
CA ALA A 16 8.50 3.59 -3.43
C ALA A 16 9.92 4.10 -3.67
N ARG A 17 10.59 3.61 -4.71
CA ARG A 17 11.94 4.07 -5.08
C ARG A 17 11.95 5.49 -5.61
N THR A 18 10.96 5.82 -6.43
CA THR A 18 10.88 7.15 -7.06
C THR A 18 10.69 8.25 -6.00
N ASP A 19 9.85 7.99 -5.00
CA ASP A 19 9.55 8.99 -3.97
C ASP A 19 10.58 9.03 -2.83
N HIS A 20 11.42 7.99 -2.70
CA HIS A 20 12.47 7.99 -1.69
C HIS A 20 13.30 9.30 -1.76
N PRO A 21 13.59 10.04 -0.68
CA PRO A 21 13.50 9.64 0.74
C PRO A 21 12.14 9.89 1.43
N ASP A 22 11.14 10.34 0.69
CA ASP A 22 9.80 10.49 1.24
C ASP A 22 9.04 9.16 1.16
N GLU A 23 8.09 8.95 2.06
CA GLU A 23 7.22 7.79 1.98
C GLU A 23 6.29 7.90 0.78
N ALA A 24 6.24 6.86 -0.04
CA ALA A 24 5.25 6.73 -1.10
C ALA A 24 3.96 6.14 -0.52
N CYS A 25 2.85 6.44 -1.13
CA CYS A 25 1.56 5.89 -0.73
C CYS A 25 0.62 5.76 -1.93
N GLY A 26 -0.35 4.88 -1.80
CA GLY A 26 -1.35 4.67 -2.84
C GLY A 26 -2.32 3.56 -2.54
N VAL A 27 -3.12 3.25 -3.53
CA VAL A 27 -4.19 2.26 -3.44
C VAL A 27 -4.12 1.37 -4.69
N VAL A 28 -4.44 0.09 -4.52
CA VAL A 28 -4.77 -0.77 -5.65
C VAL A 28 -6.24 -1.15 -5.52
N ALA A 29 -7.05 -0.69 -6.45
CA ALA A 29 -8.48 -0.96 -6.47
C ALA A 29 -8.76 -2.27 -7.23
N GLY A 30 -9.88 -2.88 -6.91
CA GLY A 30 -10.39 -4.04 -7.62
C GLY A 30 -11.91 -4.10 -7.56
N PRO A 31 -12.53 -5.02 -8.30
CA PRO A 31 -13.98 -5.16 -8.28
C PRO A 31 -14.51 -5.39 -6.87
N ALA A 32 -15.57 -4.70 -6.50
CA ALA A 32 -16.17 -4.81 -5.17
C ALA A 32 -16.52 -6.26 -4.86
N GLY A 33 -16.11 -6.73 -3.68
CA GLY A 33 -16.33 -8.10 -3.23
C GLY A 33 -15.40 -9.15 -3.81
N SER A 34 -14.44 -8.77 -4.68
CA SER A 34 -13.56 -9.75 -5.35
C SER A 34 -12.28 -10.08 -4.58
N ASP A 35 -11.82 -9.19 -3.71
CA ASP A 35 -10.51 -9.28 -3.05
C ASP A 35 -9.35 -9.41 -4.06
N ARG A 36 -9.53 -8.87 -5.26
CA ARG A 36 -8.57 -9.00 -6.37
C ARG A 36 -8.02 -7.62 -6.76
N PRO A 37 -6.75 -7.30 -6.43
CA PRO A 37 -6.15 -6.02 -6.80
C PRO A 37 -5.90 -5.97 -8.30
N GLU A 38 -6.41 -4.92 -8.96
CA GLU A 38 -6.32 -4.78 -10.41
C GLU A 38 -5.79 -3.43 -10.87
N ARG A 39 -6.27 -2.33 -10.27
CA ARG A 39 -5.97 -0.99 -10.77
C ARG A 39 -5.04 -0.25 -9.82
N PHE A 40 -3.80 -0.02 -10.27
CA PHE A 40 -2.76 0.70 -9.52
C PHE A 40 -3.06 2.20 -9.52
N ILE A 41 -3.15 2.80 -8.34
CA ILE A 41 -3.46 4.22 -8.16
C ILE A 41 -2.43 4.83 -7.22
N PRO A 42 -1.32 5.36 -7.75
CA PRO A 42 -0.36 6.07 -6.93
C PRO A 42 -0.98 7.37 -6.43
N MET A 43 -0.73 7.70 -5.16
CA MET A 43 -1.26 8.90 -4.53
C MET A 43 -0.11 9.81 -4.14
N LEU A 44 -0.41 11.10 -4.03
CA LEU A 44 0.54 12.07 -3.48
C LEU A 44 0.59 11.91 -1.97
N ASN A 45 1.80 11.85 -1.41
CA ASN A 45 1.98 12.00 0.04
C ASN A 45 1.91 13.50 0.36
N ALA A 46 0.77 13.94 0.87
CA ALA A 46 0.56 15.36 1.21
C ALA A 46 1.48 15.85 2.33
N ALA A 47 1.97 14.93 3.17
CA ALA A 47 2.92 15.25 4.23
C ALA A 47 4.34 15.47 3.71
N MET A 48 4.69 14.93 2.53
CA MET A 48 6.04 14.99 1.93
C MET A 48 7.12 14.66 2.96
N SER A 49 6.92 13.59 3.71
CA SER A 49 7.76 13.24 4.86
C SER A 49 8.42 11.88 4.67
N PRO A 50 9.67 11.70 5.16
CA PRO A 50 10.34 10.41 5.17
C PRO A 50 9.86 9.48 6.29
N THR A 51 9.00 9.96 7.20
CA THR A 51 8.54 9.19 8.37
C THR A 51 7.03 9.12 8.51
N PHE A 52 6.30 9.74 7.60
CA PHE A 52 4.85 9.81 7.68
C PHE A 52 4.24 9.95 6.29
N TYR A 53 3.05 9.42 6.10
CA TYR A 53 2.29 9.68 4.88
C TYR A 53 0.87 10.10 5.21
N GLU A 54 0.30 10.91 4.30
CA GLU A 54 -1.07 11.37 4.37
C GLU A 54 -1.59 11.54 2.95
N PHE A 55 -2.73 10.96 2.64
CA PHE A 55 -3.37 11.19 1.35
C PHE A 55 -3.90 12.64 1.31
N ASP A 56 -3.71 13.29 0.17
CA ASP A 56 -4.37 14.57 -0.08
C ASP A 56 -5.88 14.38 -0.04
N SER A 57 -6.59 15.25 0.71
CA SER A 57 -8.04 15.10 0.91
C SER A 57 -8.83 15.17 -0.40
N GLY A 58 -8.44 16.06 -1.30
CA GLY A 58 -9.09 16.20 -2.60
C GLY A 58 -8.87 14.98 -3.48
N ASP A 59 -7.65 14.47 -3.51
CA ASP A 59 -7.32 13.26 -4.27
C ASP A 59 -8.03 12.04 -3.71
N LEU A 60 -8.13 11.94 -2.40
CA LEU A 60 -8.83 10.83 -1.74
C LEU A 60 -10.33 10.85 -2.06
N LEU A 61 -10.96 12.01 -2.03
CA LEU A 61 -12.36 12.16 -2.38
C LEU A 61 -12.60 11.77 -3.84
N LYS A 62 -11.73 12.21 -4.74
CA LYS A 62 -11.79 11.85 -6.16
C LYS A 62 -11.65 10.36 -6.37
N LEU A 63 -10.72 9.72 -5.65
CA LEU A 63 -10.50 8.29 -5.71
C LEU A 63 -11.75 7.50 -5.29
N TYR A 64 -12.37 7.86 -4.18
CA TYR A 64 -13.58 7.17 -3.72
C TYR A 64 -14.74 7.33 -4.69
N ARG A 65 -14.89 8.51 -5.32
CA ARG A 65 -15.89 8.73 -6.36
C ARG A 65 -15.64 7.86 -7.58
N GLU A 66 -14.40 7.77 -8.03
CA GLU A 66 -14.02 6.92 -9.16
C GLU A 66 -14.29 5.44 -8.86
N MET A 67 -13.92 4.98 -7.68
CA MET A 67 -14.15 3.59 -7.28
C MET A 67 -15.66 3.28 -7.21
N ASP A 68 -16.46 4.21 -6.69
CA ASP A 68 -17.91 4.07 -6.62
C ASP A 68 -18.51 3.96 -8.03
N ASP A 69 -18.10 4.85 -8.93
CA ASP A 69 -18.57 4.83 -10.32
C ASP A 69 -18.18 3.56 -11.08
N ARG A 70 -17.07 2.92 -10.71
CA ARG A 70 -16.55 1.71 -11.35
C ARG A 70 -16.95 0.43 -10.61
N ASP A 71 -17.70 0.52 -9.54
CA ASP A 71 -18.03 -0.61 -8.66
C ASP A 71 -16.77 -1.33 -8.16
N GLU A 72 -15.81 -0.53 -7.70
CA GLU A 72 -14.54 -0.98 -7.14
C GLU A 72 -14.46 -0.70 -5.65
N GLU A 73 -13.53 -1.39 -4.98
CA GLU A 73 -13.16 -1.13 -3.59
C GLU A 73 -11.64 -1.04 -3.46
N PRO A 74 -11.12 -0.42 -2.39
CA PRO A 74 -9.68 -0.44 -2.13
C PRO A 74 -9.29 -1.82 -1.61
N VAL A 75 -8.68 -2.63 -2.47
CA VAL A 75 -8.22 -3.97 -2.10
C VAL A 75 -6.90 -3.89 -1.36
N VAL A 76 -5.99 -3.03 -1.82
CA VAL A 76 -4.68 -2.78 -1.21
C VAL A 76 -4.54 -1.31 -0.89
N VAL A 77 -4.08 -1.01 0.31
CA VAL A 77 -3.57 0.31 0.70
C VAL A 77 -2.09 0.12 0.97
N TYR A 78 -1.23 0.82 0.23
CA TYR A 78 0.20 0.64 0.38
C TYR A 78 0.91 1.93 0.77
N HIS A 79 2.02 1.79 1.47
CA HIS A 79 2.99 2.86 1.65
C HIS A 79 4.39 2.27 1.85
N SER A 80 5.40 3.13 1.78
CA SER A 80 6.78 2.73 1.98
C SER A 80 7.34 3.26 3.30
N HIS A 81 8.24 2.47 3.91
CA HIS A 81 9.11 2.91 4.97
C HIS A 81 10.52 3.13 4.38
N THR A 82 11.16 4.23 4.69
CA THR A 82 12.42 4.61 4.06
C THR A 82 13.64 4.39 4.93
N ALA A 83 13.45 4.24 6.24
CA ALA A 83 14.53 4.06 7.22
C ALA A 83 14.31 2.88 8.17
N THR A 84 13.18 2.22 8.11
CA THR A 84 12.80 1.12 8.99
C THR A 84 12.30 -0.08 8.21
N GLU A 85 12.12 -1.20 8.90
CA GLU A 85 11.53 -2.40 8.28
C GLU A 85 10.09 -2.20 7.85
N ALA A 86 9.59 -3.10 7.01
CA ALA A 86 8.22 -3.08 6.51
C ALA A 86 7.24 -3.63 7.57
N TYR A 87 7.08 -2.89 8.65
CA TYR A 87 6.13 -3.17 9.72
C TYR A 87 5.35 -1.92 10.08
N PRO A 88 4.02 -1.98 10.28
CA PRO A 88 3.21 -0.80 10.58
C PRO A 88 3.67 -0.07 11.84
N SER A 89 3.84 1.24 11.73
CA SER A 89 4.11 2.08 12.90
C SER A 89 2.84 2.29 13.72
N ARG A 90 2.97 2.86 14.93
CA ARG A 90 1.80 3.22 15.73
C ARG A 90 0.85 4.16 14.97
N THR A 91 1.42 5.10 14.25
CA THR A 91 0.65 6.04 13.42
C THR A 91 -0.06 5.31 12.30
N ASP A 92 0.61 4.40 11.60
CA ASP A 92 -0.01 3.59 10.55
C ASP A 92 -1.21 2.81 11.07
N ILE A 93 -1.07 2.18 12.23
CA ILE A 93 -2.14 1.41 12.87
C ILE A 93 -3.30 2.32 13.25
N SER A 94 -2.99 3.48 13.81
CA SER A 94 -3.98 4.46 14.26
C SER A 94 -4.84 5.00 13.11
N TYR A 95 -4.24 5.18 11.92
CA TYR A 95 -4.94 5.71 10.75
C TYR A 95 -5.51 4.64 9.82
N ALA A 96 -5.29 3.36 10.09
CA ALA A 96 -5.85 2.28 9.28
C ALA A 96 -7.37 2.21 9.48
N ASN A 97 -8.13 2.57 8.45
CA ASN A 97 -9.59 2.69 8.52
C ASN A 97 -10.32 1.83 7.49
N GLU A 98 -9.62 0.94 6.80
CA GLU A 98 -10.19 0.04 5.80
C GLU A 98 -9.99 -1.41 6.28
N PRO A 99 -10.87 -1.94 7.15
CA PRO A 99 -10.65 -3.27 7.74
C PRO A 99 -10.66 -4.41 6.73
N GLY A 100 -11.27 -4.21 5.57
CA GLY A 100 -11.28 -5.20 4.49
C GLY A 100 -10.07 -5.15 3.57
N ALA A 101 -9.22 -4.13 3.68
CA ALA A 101 -8.08 -3.97 2.80
C ALA A 101 -6.85 -4.73 3.29
N HIS A 102 -5.96 -5.04 2.35
CA HIS A 102 -4.62 -5.51 2.62
C HIS A 102 -3.70 -4.28 2.74
N TYR A 103 -3.06 -4.11 3.88
CA TYR A 103 -2.10 -3.03 4.10
C TYR A 103 -0.71 -3.52 3.72
N VAL A 104 -0.22 -3.05 2.60
CA VAL A 104 1.09 -3.43 2.06
C VAL A 104 2.13 -2.38 2.44
N LEU A 105 3.25 -2.84 2.99
CA LEU A 105 4.41 -2.00 3.28
C LEU A 105 5.61 -2.49 2.48
N VAL A 106 6.30 -1.52 1.88
CA VAL A 106 7.57 -1.76 1.19
C VAL A 106 8.65 -0.97 1.91
N SER A 107 9.73 -1.62 2.30
CA SER A 107 10.87 -0.90 2.87
C SER A 107 11.91 -0.63 1.79
N THR A 108 12.30 0.63 1.66
CA THR A 108 13.43 1.07 0.82
C THR A 108 14.69 1.28 1.65
N ALA A 109 14.66 0.94 2.94
CA ALA A 109 15.85 0.99 3.78
C ALA A 109 16.87 -0.02 3.26
N ASP A 110 18.03 0.47 2.88
CA ASP A 110 19.13 -0.38 2.43
C ASP A 110 19.90 -0.87 3.66
N THR A 111 19.55 -2.06 4.10
CA THR A 111 20.11 -2.64 5.31
C THR A 111 21.41 -3.42 5.06
N ASP A 112 21.67 -3.83 3.83
CA ASP A 112 22.80 -4.71 3.51
C ASP A 112 23.49 -4.38 2.18
N GLY A 113 23.03 -3.38 1.46
CA GLY A 113 23.60 -2.97 0.17
C GLY A 113 23.26 -3.90 -0.99
N LEU A 114 22.41 -4.88 -0.79
CA LEU A 114 22.04 -5.84 -1.84
C LEU A 114 20.84 -5.41 -2.67
N GLY A 115 20.20 -4.31 -2.28
CA GLY A 115 19.05 -3.78 -3.01
C GLY A 115 17.76 -4.58 -2.87
N ASP A 116 17.73 -5.52 -1.95
CA ASP A 116 16.51 -6.30 -1.69
C ASP A 116 15.48 -5.44 -0.96
N PHE A 117 14.22 -5.69 -1.29
CA PHE A 117 13.11 -5.01 -0.66
C PHE A 117 12.37 -5.95 0.25
N GLN A 118 11.91 -5.39 1.37
CA GLN A 118 10.85 -6.03 2.11
C GLN A 118 9.54 -5.61 1.49
N PHE A 119 8.72 -6.57 1.13
CA PHE A 119 7.35 -6.37 0.66
C PHE A 119 6.47 -7.28 1.51
N ARG A 120 5.67 -6.67 2.38
CA ARG A 120 4.86 -7.41 3.35
C ARG A 120 3.43 -6.90 3.37
N SER A 121 2.50 -7.77 3.69
CA SER A 121 1.08 -7.42 3.77
C SER A 121 0.54 -7.74 5.17
N TYR A 122 -0.35 -6.85 5.63
CA TYR A 122 -0.95 -6.94 6.96
C TYR A 122 -2.45 -6.72 6.87
N ARG A 123 -3.18 -7.39 7.77
CA ARG A 123 -4.55 -7.00 8.09
C ARG A 123 -4.50 -6.15 9.35
N ILE A 124 -5.19 -5.02 9.32
CA ILE A 124 -5.27 -4.10 10.46
C ILE A 124 -6.75 -3.86 10.75
N VAL A 125 -7.24 -4.47 11.82
CA VAL A 125 -8.64 -4.41 12.21
C VAL A 125 -8.72 -3.98 13.67
N GLU A 126 -9.36 -2.85 13.93
CA GLU A 126 -9.54 -2.31 15.29
C GLU A 126 -8.24 -2.24 16.09
N GLY A 127 -7.16 -1.82 15.44
CA GLY A 127 -5.84 -1.70 16.05
C GLY A 127 -5.06 -3.00 16.17
N GLU A 128 -5.62 -4.13 15.77
CA GLU A 128 -4.92 -5.41 15.74
C GLU A 128 -4.26 -5.65 14.40
N VAL A 129 -2.95 -5.92 14.43
CA VAL A 129 -2.12 -6.16 13.25
C VAL A 129 -1.83 -7.65 13.12
N THR A 130 -2.12 -8.19 11.95
CA THR A 130 -1.78 -9.59 11.62
C THR A 130 -1.05 -9.62 10.30
N GLU A 131 0.17 -10.10 10.29
CA GLU A 131 0.89 -10.31 9.03
C GLU A 131 0.27 -11.46 8.26
N GLU A 132 0.16 -11.32 6.94
CA GLU A 132 -0.40 -12.35 6.06
C GLU A 132 0.58 -12.73 4.97
N GLU A 133 0.39 -13.93 4.43
CA GLU A 133 1.18 -14.40 3.30
C GLU A 133 0.89 -13.58 2.05
N VAL A 134 1.93 -13.27 1.28
CA VAL A 134 1.83 -12.64 -0.03
C VAL A 134 2.13 -13.68 -1.10
N ARG A 135 1.17 -13.92 -1.96
CA ARG A 135 1.33 -14.83 -3.11
C ARG A 135 1.40 -14.00 -4.38
N ILE A 136 2.55 -14.04 -5.04
CA ILE A 136 2.78 -13.30 -6.27
C ILE A 136 2.53 -14.22 -7.46
N VAL A 137 1.68 -13.77 -8.39
CA VAL A 137 1.28 -14.53 -9.57
C VAL A 137 1.52 -13.71 -10.83
N GLU A 138 1.58 -14.37 -11.99
CA GLU A 138 1.70 -13.69 -13.29
C GLU A 138 0.38 -13.02 -13.69
N SER A 139 -0.73 -13.69 -13.44
CA SER A 139 -2.08 -13.20 -13.73
C SER A 139 -3.10 -13.94 -12.86
N TYR A 140 -4.25 -13.37 -12.79
CA TYR A 140 -5.36 -14.02 -12.09
C TYR A 140 -6.12 -14.99 -13.01
#